data_2bcbc5135346b4dd08a92f60204af3a6
#
_entry.id   2bcbc5135346b4dd08a92f60204af3a6
#
_cell.length_a   1.000
_cell.length_b   1.000
_cell.length_c   1.000
_cell.angle_alpha   90.00
_cell.angle_beta   90.00
_cell.angle_gamma   90.00
#
_symmetry.space_group_name_H-M   'P 1'
#
loop_
_entity.id
_entity.type
_entity.pdbx_description
1 polymer ?
#
loop_
_entity_poly.entity_id
_entity_poly.type
_entity_poly.pdbx_seq_one_letter_code
_entity_poly.pdbx_strand_id
1 'polypeptide(L)'
;DAKNTVYLRPETAQGIFVNFKNVQRTSRKKIPFGIGQIGKSFRNEITPGNFTFRTREFEQMELEFFCEPGTDLEWFQYWRGFCRDWLQTLGIKEDEMRLRDHSPEELSFYSKGTTDIEFLFPFGWGELWGIADRTDYDLTQHQNVSGQDLTYFDDEKGERYVPYVIEPSLGADRVVLAFLCAAYDEENIGTEEKPDMRTVLHFHPALAPVKIGVLPLSKKLNEGAEKVYAQLAKKYNCEFDDRGNIGKRYRRQDEIGTPFCVTYDFESETDGAVTVRDRDTMEQERIKIEDLDAYFAKKFEW
;
A
#
# COMPACT_ATOMS: atom_id res chain seq x y z
N ASP A 1 6.21 -15.43 36.31
CA ASP A 1 5.11 -16.10 37.01
C ASP A 1 4.25 -16.82 35.98
N ALA A 2 4.22 -18.16 35.97
CA ALA A 2 3.53 -18.97 34.97
C ALA A 2 2.02 -18.69 34.89
N LYS A 3 1.43 -18.03 35.87
CA LYS A 3 0.02 -17.64 35.92
C LYS A 3 -0.30 -16.41 35.08
N ASN A 4 0.70 -15.64 34.65
CA ASN A 4 0.55 -14.40 33.89
C ASN A 4 1.20 -14.48 32.49
N THR A 5 1.28 -15.68 31.92
CA THR A 5 1.80 -15.87 30.56
C THR A 5 0.78 -15.32 29.55
N VAL A 6 1.24 -14.44 28.68
CA VAL A 6 0.47 -13.89 27.54
C VAL A 6 1.15 -14.34 26.27
N TYR A 7 0.36 -14.81 25.31
CA TYR A 7 0.83 -15.18 23.99
C TYR A 7 0.58 -14.05 23.01
N LEU A 8 1.62 -13.66 22.30
CA LEU A 8 1.52 -12.72 21.19
C LEU A 8 1.10 -13.47 19.91
N ARG A 9 0.17 -12.91 19.15
CA ARG A 9 -0.34 -13.56 17.94
C ARG A 9 0.72 -13.55 16.82
N PRO A 10 0.92 -14.67 16.09
CA PRO A 10 1.86 -14.75 14.97
C PRO A 10 1.26 -14.25 13.65
N GLU A 11 -0.06 -14.03 13.59
CA GLU A 11 -0.83 -13.60 12.42
C GLU A 11 -2.13 -12.91 12.85
N THR A 12 -2.77 -12.19 11.95
CA THR A 12 -4.06 -11.55 12.19
C THR A 12 -5.25 -12.45 11.81
N ALA A 13 -5.03 -13.50 11.01
CA ALA A 13 -6.04 -14.39 10.47
C ALA A 13 -6.97 -15.01 11.52
N GLN A 14 -6.42 -15.55 12.62
CA GLN A 14 -7.19 -16.27 13.63
C GLN A 14 -8.24 -15.37 14.32
N GLY A 15 -7.93 -14.09 14.49
CA GLY A 15 -8.89 -13.10 15.00
C GLY A 15 -10.08 -12.89 14.05
N ILE A 16 -9.87 -13.01 12.76
CA ILE A 16 -10.92 -12.92 11.75
C ILE A 16 -11.83 -14.13 11.83
N PHE A 17 -11.28 -15.35 11.89
CA PHE A 17 -12.06 -16.58 11.98
C PHE A 17 -12.92 -16.63 13.25
N VAL A 18 -12.39 -16.21 14.40
CA VAL A 18 -13.16 -16.08 15.65
C VAL A 18 -14.37 -15.16 15.49
N ASN A 19 -14.20 -14.06 14.72
CA ASN A 19 -15.25 -13.08 14.51
C ASN A 19 -16.16 -13.34 13.29
N PHE A 20 -15.90 -14.39 12.51
CA PHE A 20 -16.65 -14.66 11.27
C PHE A 20 -18.17 -14.59 11.47
N LYS A 21 -18.70 -15.36 12.43
CA LYS A 21 -20.14 -15.43 12.67
C LYS A 21 -20.73 -14.12 13.18
N ASN A 22 -19.97 -13.40 14.00
CA ASN A 22 -20.37 -12.08 14.51
C ASN A 22 -20.49 -11.07 13.36
N VAL A 23 -19.48 -10.99 12.51
CA VAL A 23 -19.47 -10.07 11.34
C VAL A 23 -20.59 -10.45 10.38
N GLN A 24 -20.75 -11.74 10.04
CA GLN A 24 -21.79 -12.23 9.13
C GLN A 24 -23.19 -11.82 9.59
N ARG A 25 -23.49 -11.99 10.89
CA ARG A 25 -24.79 -11.67 11.48
C ARG A 25 -25.04 -10.15 11.56
N THR A 26 -24.07 -9.39 12.05
CA THR A 26 -24.23 -7.95 12.29
C THR A 26 -24.25 -7.15 10.98
N SER A 27 -23.47 -7.55 9.99
CA SER A 27 -23.43 -6.89 8.66
C SER A 27 -24.42 -7.48 7.66
N ARG A 28 -25.10 -8.62 7.99
CA ARG A 28 -26.02 -9.34 7.12
C ARG A 28 -25.44 -9.68 5.75
N LYS A 29 -24.13 -9.98 5.71
CA LYS A 29 -23.46 -10.32 4.46
C LYS A 29 -23.82 -11.72 3.99
N LYS A 30 -24.03 -11.84 2.68
CA LYS A 30 -24.09 -13.10 1.95
C LYS A 30 -22.72 -13.47 1.41
N ILE A 31 -22.44 -14.75 1.27
CA ILE A 31 -21.24 -15.26 0.60
C ILE A 31 -21.39 -15.02 -0.92
N PRO A 32 -20.32 -14.55 -1.63
CA PRO A 32 -18.98 -14.32 -1.10
C PRO A 32 -18.82 -12.95 -0.41
N PHE A 33 -18.01 -12.89 0.64
CA PHE A 33 -17.57 -11.64 1.25
C PHE A 33 -16.23 -11.81 1.97
N GLY A 34 -15.52 -10.71 2.19
CA GLY A 34 -14.25 -10.71 2.89
C GLY A 34 -14.26 -9.94 4.20
N ILE A 35 -13.36 -10.30 5.10
CA ILE A 35 -13.06 -9.57 6.33
C ILE A 35 -11.56 -9.27 6.31
N GLY A 36 -11.21 -7.98 6.25
CA GLY A 36 -9.82 -7.54 6.31
C GLY A 36 -9.43 -7.06 7.71
N GLN A 37 -8.19 -7.30 8.09
CA GLN A 37 -7.58 -6.78 9.30
C GLN A 37 -6.17 -6.27 9.02
N ILE A 38 -5.85 -5.09 9.58
CA ILE A 38 -4.49 -4.57 9.65
C ILE A 38 -4.12 -4.51 11.12
N GLY A 39 -2.97 -5.06 11.49
CA GLY A 39 -2.55 -5.05 12.88
C GLY A 39 -1.21 -5.74 13.13
N LYS A 40 -0.74 -5.63 14.36
CA LYS A 40 0.53 -6.19 14.78
C LYS A 40 0.49 -7.72 14.81
N SER A 41 1.59 -8.31 14.30
CA SER A 41 1.92 -9.71 14.40
C SER A 41 3.34 -9.89 14.92
N PHE A 42 3.60 -11.02 15.57
CA PHE A 42 4.85 -11.28 16.28
C PHE A 42 5.37 -12.67 15.94
N ARG A 43 6.58 -12.74 15.40
CA ARG A 43 7.25 -14.01 15.09
C ARG A 43 8.65 -14.03 15.69
N ASN A 44 9.01 -15.12 16.35
CA ASN A 44 10.34 -15.27 16.94
C ASN A 44 11.37 -15.60 15.86
N GLU A 45 11.63 -14.63 14.97
CA GLU A 45 12.62 -14.78 13.92
C GLU A 45 14.02 -14.98 14.50
N ILE A 46 14.70 -16.03 14.04
CA ILE A 46 16.06 -16.37 14.47
C ILE A 46 17.04 -15.34 13.92
N THR A 47 16.88 -14.94 12.65
CA THR A 47 17.79 -14.04 11.95
C THR A 47 17.00 -12.88 11.31
N PRO A 48 16.60 -11.87 12.09
CA PRO A 48 16.06 -10.62 11.53
C PRO A 48 17.08 -9.96 10.61
N GLY A 49 16.62 -9.25 9.57
CA GLY A 49 17.55 -8.60 8.65
C GLY A 49 16.85 -7.92 7.46
N ASN A 50 17.67 -7.31 6.62
CA ASN A 50 17.22 -6.57 5.44
C ASN A 50 16.20 -5.48 5.79
N PHE A 51 16.57 -4.63 6.76
CA PHE A 51 15.78 -3.51 7.26
C PHE A 51 14.39 -3.99 7.74
N THR A 52 13.28 -3.52 7.14
CA THR A 52 11.91 -3.92 7.52
C THR A 52 11.43 -5.20 6.83
N PHE A 53 12.26 -5.85 6.03
CA PHE A 53 11.88 -7.07 5.32
C PHE A 53 11.62 -8.25 6.27
N ARG A 54 12.47 -8.43 7.32
CA ARG A 54 12.33 -9.50 8.30
C ARG A 54 12.57 -8.98 9.71
N THR A 55 11.47 -8.79 10.43
CA THR A 55 11.46 -8.29 11.82
C THR A 55 10.68 -9.23 12.72
N ARG A 56 10.83 -9.11 14.04
CA ARG A 56 10.10 -9.92 15.02
C ARG A 56 8.73 -9.37 15.37
N GLU A 57 8.55 -8.08 15.21
CA GLU A 57 7.30 -7.34 15.33
C GLU A 57 7.04 -6.59 14.03
N PHE A 58 5.90 -6.78 13.40
CA PHE A 58 5.55 -6.17 12.12
C PHE A 58 4.04 -5.93 12.04
N GLU A 59 3.63 -5.08 11.11
CA GLU A 59 2.22 -4.94 10.75
C GLU A 59 1.89 -5.85 9.58
N GLN A 60 0.79 -6.59 9.74
CA GLN A 60 0.25 -7.49 8.74
C GLN A 60 -1.10 -6.98 8.26
N MET A 61 -1.34 -7.08 6.96
CA MET A 61 -2.64 -6.83 6.33
C MET A 61 -3.11 -8.16 5.78
N GLU A 62 -4.18 -8.72 6.34
CA GLU A 62 -4.78 -9.96 5.89
C GLU A 62 -6.25 -9.76 5.54
N LEU A 63 -6.65 -10.42 4.48
CA LEU A 63 -8.03 -10.56 4.05
C LEU A 63 -8.40 -12.04 4.07
N GLU A 64 -9.44 -12.40 4.81
CA GLU A 64 -10.07 -13.71 4.71
C GLU A 64 -11.33 -13.57 3.85
N PHE A 65 -11.25 -14.07 2.64
CA PHE A 65 -12.35 -14.03 1.67
C PHE A 65 -13.09 -15.35 1.70
N PHE A 66 -14.31 -15.30 2.21
CA PHE A 66 -15.19 -16.46 2.38
C PHE A 66 -16.00 -16.71 1.10
N CYS A 67 -15.91 -17.93 0.56
CA CYS A 67 -16.61 -18.34 -0.65
C CYS A 67 -17.29 -19.71 -0.48
N GLU A 68 -18.14 -20.05 -1.44
CA GLU A 68 -18.79 -21.35 -1.51
C GLU A 68 -17.79 -22.45 -1.86
N PRO A 69 -17.81 -23.61 -1.17
CA PRO A 69 -16.99 -24.76 -1.54
C PRO A 69 -17.18 -25.14 -3.02
N GLY A 70 -16.05 -25.36 -3.72
CA GLY A 70 -16.04 -25.65 -5.15
C GLY A 70 -15.89 -24.42 -6.07
N THR A 71 -16.03 -23.18 -5.54
CA THR A 71 -15.72 -21.95 -6.25
C THR A 71 -14.34 -21.38 -5.88
N ASP A 72 -13.66 -22.01 -4.94
CA ASP A 72 -12.40 -21.62 -4.34
C ASP A 72 -11.29 -21.39 -5.38
N LEU A 73 -11.11 -22.27 -6.36
CA LEU A 73 -10.06 -22.13 -7.37
C LEU A 73 -10.29 -20.92 -8.29
N GLU A 74 -11.54 -20.58 -8.59
CA GLU A 74 -11.87 -19.39 -9.38
C GLU A 74 -11.53 -18.12 -8.59
N TRP A 75 -11.93 -18.07 -7.31
CA TRP A 75 -11.61 -16.96 -6.42
C TRP A 75 -10.11 -16.85 -6.15
N PHE A 76 -9.40 -17.95 -6.03
CA PHE A 76 -7.95 -17.97 -5.90
C PHE A 76 -7.27 -17.31 -7.11
N GLN A 77 -7.68 -17.65 -8.34
CA GLN A 77 -7.17 -17.00 -9.54
C GLN A 77 -7.52 -15.50 -9.60
N TYR A 78 -8.75 -15.14 -9.20
CA TYR A 78 -9.17 -13.74 -9.11
C TYR A 78 -8.24 -12.94 -8.19
N TRP A 79 -8.01 -13.42 -6.96
CA TRP A 79 -7.17 -12.71 -6.00
C TRP A 79 -5.70 -12.64 -6.42
N ARG A 80 -5.16 -13.66 -7.07
CA ARG A 80 -3.82 -13.62 -7.69
C ARG A 80 -3.71 -12.46 -8.69
N GLY A 81 -4.67 -12.35 -9.59
CA GLY A 81 -4.74 -11.26 -10.58
C GLY A 81 -4.90 -9.90 -9.90
N PHE A 82 -5.88 -9.77 -9.02
CA PHE A 82 -6.17 -8.52 -8.32
C PHE A 82 -4.95 -7.97 -7.53
N CYS A 83 -4.29 -8.82 -6.75
CA CYS A 83 -3.13 -8.41 -5.94
C CYS A 83 -1.95 -7.96 -6.82
N ARG A 84 -1.67 -8.70 -7.90
CA ARG A 84 -0.66 -8.32 -8.88
C ARG A 84 -0.99 -6.96 -9.52
N ASP A 85 -2.19 -6.81 -10.03
CA ASP A 85 -2.63 -5.62 -10.76
C ASP A 85 -2.65 -4.39 -9.82
N TRP A 86 -3.00 -4.58 -8.54
CA TRP A 86 -2.94 -3.54 -7.53
C TRP A 86 -1.50 -3.02 -7.31
N LEU A 87 -0.52 -3.91 -7.20
CA LEU A 87 0.89 -3.54 -7.07
C LEU A 87 1.39 -2.80 -8.32
N GLN A 88 1.03 -3.28 -9.51
CA GLN A 88 1.39 -2.63 -10.78
C GLN A 88 0.76 -1.24 -10.92
N THR A 89 -0.51 -1.10 -10.56
CA THR A 89 -1.22 0.20 -10.59
C THR A 89 -0.53 1.23 -9.70
N LEU A 90 0.09 0.79 -8.61
CA LEU A 90 0.80 1.66 -7.66
C LEU A 90 2.30 1.82 -7.95
N GLY A 91 2.80 1.29 -9.07
CA GLY A 91 4.13 1.60 -9.60
C GLY A 91 5.17 0.48 -9.52
N ILE A 92 4.84 -0.73 -9.05
CA ILE A 92 5.74 -1.88 -9.18
C ILE A 92 5.75 -2.32 -10.65
N LYS A 93 6.93 -2.42 -11.27
CA LYS A 93 7.05 -2.83 -12.67
C LYS A 93 6.91 -4.34 -12.82
N GLU A 94 6.49 -4.78 -14.01
CA GLU A 94 6.27 -6.20 -14.30
C GLU A 94 7.54 -7.03 -14.18
N ASP A 95 8.68 -6.49 -14.58
CA ASP A 95 10.00 -7.14 -14.51
C ASP A 95 10.62 -7.13 -13.09
N GLU A 96 10.08 -6.35 -12.18
CA GLU A 96 10.44 -6.31 -10.76
C GLU A 96 9.62 -7.29 -9.90
N MET A 97 8.64 -7.98 -10.50
CA MET A 97 7.68 -8.83 -9.80
C MET A 97 7.47 -10.16 -10.52
N ARG A 98 7.25 -11.23 -9.77
CA ARG A 98 6.88 -12.52 -10.34
C ARG A 98 5.90 -13.28 -9.45
N LEU A 99 5.08 -14.12 -10.06
CA LEU A 99 4.24 -15.10 -9.37
C LEU A 99 5.03 -16.40 -9.20
N ARG A 100 5.06 -16.94 -7.98
CA ARG A 100 5.69 -18.21 -7.63
C ARG A 100 4.65 -19.12 -6.99
N ASP A 101 4.21 -20.12 -7.72
CA ASP A 101 3.33 -21.15 -7.17
C ASP A 101 4.15 -22.12 -6.30
N HIS A 102 3.59 -22.48 -5.13
CA HIS A 102 4.19 -23.49 -4.27
C HIS A 102 4.02 -24.89 -4.87
N SER A 103 5.07 -25.69 -4.81
CA SER A 103 4.97 -27.12 -5.13
C SER A 103 4.14 -27.87 -4.08
N PRO A 104 3.61 -29.06 -4.40
CA PRO A 104 2.84 -29.83 -3.43
C PRO A 104 3.58 -30.11 -2.10
N GLU A 105 4.92 -30.20 -2.15
CA GLU A 105 5.77 -30.44 -0.98
C GLU A 105 5.96 -29.19 -0.11
N GLU A 106 5.77 -28.00 -0.69
CA GLU A 106 5.89 -26.70 -0.02
C GLU A 106 4.55 -26.26 0.59
N LEU A 107 3.43 -26.82 0.13
CA LEU A 107 2.11 -26.41 0.62
C LEU A 107 1.97 -26.66 2.11
N SER A 108 1.43 -25.67 2.81
CA SER A 108 0.97 -25.86 4.18
C SER A 108 -0.14 -26.90 4.24
N PHE A 109 -0.23 -27.63 5.34
CA PHE A 109 -1.21 -28.74 5.53
C PHE A 109 -2.68 -28.30 5.43
N TYR A 110 -2.95 -27.01 5.53
CA TYR A 110 -4.28 -26.39 5.42
C TYR A 110 -4.57 -25.83 4.03
N SER A 111 -3.57 -25.79 3.13
CA SER A 111 -3.69 -25.10 1.84
C SER A 111 -3.84 -26.09 0.69
N LYS A 112 -4.79 -25.81 -0.20
CA LYS A 112 -5.00 -26.52 -1.47
C LYS A 112 -4.14 -25.92 -2.59
N GLY A 113 -3.76 -24.64 -2.47
CA GLY A 113 -2.90 -23.92 -3.36
C GLY A 113 -2.37 -22.65 -2.71
N THR A 114 -1.11 -22.32 -2.97
CA THR A 114 -0.48 -21.08 -2.50
C THR A 114 0.36 -20.49 -3.62
N THR A 115 0.25 -19.19 -3.80
CA THR A 115 1.10 -18.41 -4.72
C THR A 115 1.69 -17.24 -3.96
N ASP A 116 3.00 -17.06 -4.05
CA ASP A 116 3.65 -15.84 -3.61
C ASP A 116 3.80 -14.88 -4.79
N ILE A 117 3.49 -13.61 -4.57
CA ILE A 117 4.01 -12.52 -5.38
C ILE A 117 5.36 -12.16 -4.78
N GLU A 118 6.42 -12.38 -5.52
CA GLU A 118 7.78 -12.01 -5.12
C GLU A 118 8.18 -10.71 -5.81
N PHE A 119 8.89 -9.85 -5.07
CA PHE A 119 9.49 -8.61 -5.57
C PHE A 119 11.02 -8.72 -5.61
N LEU A 120 11.63 -8.09 -6.60
CA LEU A 120 13.09 -8.03 -6.76
C LEU A 120 13.68 -6.92 -5.89
N PHE A 121 13.90 -7.24 -4.61
CA PHE A 121 14.59 -6.34 -3.69
C PHE A 121 16.09 -6.20 -4.05
N PRO A 122 16.80 -5.18 -3.54
CA PRO A 122 18.24 -5.04 -3.76
C PRO A 122 19.08 -6.26 -3.32
N PHE A 123 18.56 -7.09 -2.41
CA PHE A 123 19.18 -8.33 -1.94
C PHE A 123 18.67 -9.59 -2.65
N GLY A 124 17.88 -9.45 -3.71
CA GLY A 124 17.33 -10.55 -4.52
C GLY A 124 15.81 -10.72 -4.35
N TRP A 125 15.28 -11.78 -4.98
CA TRP A 125 13.86 -12.09 -4.92
C TRP A 125 13.41 -12.40 -3.50
N GLY A 126 12.32 -11.79 -3.08
CA GLY A 126 11.70 -12.00 -1.78
C GLY A 126 10.19 -11.95 -1.86
N GLU A 127 9.54 -12.78 -1.06
CA GLU A 127 8.10 -12.80 -0.91
C GLU A 127 7.58 -11.43 -0.47
N LEU A 128 6.60 -10.91 -1.22
CA LEU A 128 5.92 -9.66 -0.92
C LEU A 128 4.48 -9.89 -0.47
N TRP A 129 3.75 -10.77 -1.17
CA TRP A 129 2.33 -11.03 -0.90
C TRP A 129 2.03 -12.52 -1.11
N GLY A 130 1.57 -13.20 -0.09
CA GLY A 130 1.08 -14.57 -0.18
C GLY A 130 -0.41 -14.61 -0.47
N ILE A 131 -0.84 -15.47 -1.37
CA ILE A 131 -2.24 -15.78 -1.61
C ILE A 131 -2.43 -17.28 -1.41
N ALA A 132 -3.28 -17.70 -0.47
CA ALA A 132 -3.52 -19.09 -0.14
C ALA A 132 -5.00 -19.48 -0.27
N ASP A 133 -5.28 -20.64 -0.83
CA ASP A 133 -6.58 -21.32 -0.70
C ASP A 133 -6.52 -22.20 0.55
N ARG A 134 -7.11 -21.71 1.63
CA ARG A 134 -7.11 -22.36 2.97
C ARG A 134 -8.25 -23.37 3.14
N THR A 135 -9.09 -23.56 2.13
CA THR A 135 -10.28 -24.39 2.21
C THR A 135 -11.19 -24.03 3.39
N ASP A 136 -11.84 -24.98 4.03
CA ASP A 136 -12.64 -24.82 5.25
C ASP A 136 -11.84 -25.08 6.54
N TYR A 137 -10.53 -25.27 6.42
CA TYR A 137 -9.68 -25.78 7.49
C TYR A 137 -9.83 -24.99 8.80
N ASP A 138 -9.61 -23.67 8.76
CA ASP A 138 -9.60 -22.85 9.97
C ASP A 138 -10.97 -22.80 10.66
N LEU A 139 -12.04 -22.56 9.90
CA LEU A 139 -13.41 -22.55 10.45
C LEU A 139 -13.78 -23.89 11.05
N THR A 140 -13.40 -24.99 10.40
CA THR A 140 -13.62 -26.34 10.91
C THR A 140 -12.84 -26.60 12.19
N GLN A 141 -11.57 -26.17 12.30
CA GLN A 141 -10.79 -26.28 13.53
C GLN A 141 -11.42 -25.48 14.68
N HIS A 142 -11.81 -24.23 14.40
CA HIS A 142 -12.48 -23.38 15.37
C HIS A 142 -13.82 -23.99 15.84
N GLN A 143 -14.62 -24.58 14.95
CA GLN A 143 -15.83 -25.32 15.30
C GLN A 143 -15.53 -26.48 16.25
N ASN A 144 -14.57 -27.32 15.86
CA ASN A 144 -14.24 -28.54 16.61
C ASN A 144 -13.78 -28.25 18.04
N VAL A 145 -12.99 -27.18 18.21
CA VAL A 145 -12.44 -26.82 19.52
C VAL A 145 -13.44 -26.04 20.39
N SER A 146 -14.20 -25.14 19.78
CA SER A 146 -15.11 -24.25 20.52
C SER A 146 -16.51 -24.84 20.73
N GLY A 147 -16.90 -25.82 19.90
CA GLY A 147 -18.28 -26.32 19.83
C GLY A 147 -19.29 -25.32 19.25
N GLN A 148 -18.82 -24.19 18.67
CA GLN A 148 -19.68 -23.18 18.05
C GLN A 148 -19.95 -23.53 16.58
N ASP A 149 -21.18 -23.33 16.11
CA ASP A 149 -21.55 -23.52 14.71
C ASP A 149 -21.04 -22.33 13.86
N LEU A 150 -20.03 -22.57 13.05
CA LEU A 150 -19.46 -21.60 12.09
C LEU A 150 -19.90 -21.86 10.65
N THR A 151 -20.92 -22.71 10.43
CA THR A 151 -21.48 -22.92 9.10
C THR A 151 -22.22 -21.69 8.59
N TYR A 152 -22.26 -21.52 7.29
CA TYR A 152 -23.14 -20.55 6.61
C TYR A 152 -24.39 -21.28 6.13
N PHE A 153 -25.55 -20.63 6.26
CA PHE A 153 -26.79 -21.11 5.65
C PHE A 153 -27.10 -20.25 4.43
N ASP A 154 -27.18 -20.90 3.27
CA ASP A 154 -27.57 -20.26 2.02
C ASP A 154 -29.10 -20.36 1.87
N ASP A 155 -29.79 -19.25 2.08
CA ASP A 155 -31.24 -19.16 2.00
C ASP A 155 -31.77 -19.43 0.58
N GLU A 156 -30.97 -19.14 -0.45
CA GLU A 156 -31.37 -19.29 -1.86
C GLU A 156 -31.33 -20.75 -2.30
N LYS A 157 -30.34 -21.50 -1.80
CA LYS A 157 -30.16 -22.93 -2.09
C LYS A 157 -30.81 -23.86 -1.05
N GLY A 158 -31.11 -23.33 0.14
CA GLY A 158 -31.58 -24.10 1.27
C GLY A 158 -30.54 -25.05 1.86
N GLU A 159 -29.25 -24.76 1.64
CA GLU A 159 -28.12 -25.59 2.03
C GLU A 159 -27.30 -24.98 3.14
N ARG A 160 -26.57 -25.80 3.87
CA ARG A 160 -25.68 -25.42 4.95
C ARG A 160 -24.28 -25.99 4.70
N TYR A 161 -23.25 -25.17 4.78
CA TYR A 161 -21.86 -25.55 4.57
C TYR A 161 -20.90 -24.72 5.42
N VAL A 162 -19.67 -25.21 5.63
CA VAL A 162 -18.55 -24.41 6.11
C VAL A 162 -17.93 -23.70 4.90
N PRO A 163 -17.84 -22.37 4.89
CA PRO A 163 -17.23 -21.65 3.77
C PRO A 163 -15.76 -22.02 3.55
N TYR A 164 -15.33 -21.99 2.29
CA TYR A 164 -13.93 -22.01 1.94
C TYR A 164 -13.36 -20.59 2.01
N VAL A 165 -12.06 -20.51 2.18
CA VAL A 165 -11.37 -19.24 2.45
C VAL A 165 -10.21 -19.06 1.50
N ILE A 166 -10.16 -17.90 0.85
CA ILE A 166 -8.98 -17.42 0.14
C ILE A 166 -8.35 -16.29 0.96
N GLU A 167 -7.07 -16.43 1.25
CA GLU A 167 -6.30 -15.51 2.08
C GLU A 167 -5.23 -14.79 1.27
N PRO A 168 -5.43 -13.54 0.85
CA PRO A 168 -4.34 -12.61 0.54
C PRO A 168 -3.75 -12.04 1.83
N SER A 169 -2.44 -12.28 2.05
CA SER A 169 -1.71 -11.85 3.26
C SER A 169 -0.44 -11.08 2.89
N LEU A 170 -0.31 -9.86 3.41
CA LEU A 170 0.74 -8.90 3.07
C LEU A 170 1.33 -8.28 4.34
N GLY A 171 2.67 -8.22 4.42
CA GLY A 171 3.37 -7.45 5.44
C GLY A 171 3.37 -5.96 5.08
N ALA A 172 2.72 -5.10 5.88
CA ALA A 172 2.65 -3.67 5.61
C ALA A 172 4.05 -3.02 5.57
N ASP A 173 4.92 -3.36 6.52
CA ASP A 173 6.31 -2.87 6.56
C ASP A 173 7.11 -3.31 5.33
N ARG A 174 6.85 -4.54 4.85
CA ARG A 174 7.53 -5.11 3.69
C ARG A 174 7.08 -4.46 2.38
N VAL A 175 5.78 -4.19 2.22
CA VAL A 175 5.29 -3.51 1.01
C VAL A 175 5.76 -2.05 0.96
N VAL A 176 5.87 -1.36 2.10
CA VAL A 176 6.48 -0.03 2.15
C VAL A 176 7.92 -0.07 1.65
N LEU A 177 8.72 -1.07 2.09
CA LEU A 177 10.08 -1.25 1.60
C LEU A 177 10.11 -1.51 0.08
N ALA A 178 9.21 -2.35 -0.44
CA ALA A 178 9.13 -2.64 -1.88
C ALA A 178 8.83 -1.39 -2.69
N PHE A 179 7.85 -0.57 -2.28
CA PHE A 179 7.54 0.69 -2.97
C PHE A 179 8.68 1.70 -2.88
N LEU A 180 9.40 1.77 -1.76
CA LEU A 180 10.61 2.60 -1.64
C LEU A 180 11.69 2.15 -2.63
N CYS A 181 11.95 0.84 -2.72
CA CYS A 181 12.94 0.28 -3.65
C CYS A 181 12.55 0.52 -5.11
N ALA A 182 11.29 0.30 -5.46
CA ALA A 182 10.78 0.49 -6.82
C ALA A 182 10.77 1.97 -7.26
N ALA A 183 10.56 2.88 -6.31
CA ALA A 183 10.47 4.31 -6.59
C ALA A 183 11.84 5.02 -6.64
N TYR A 184 12.89 4.43 -6.04
CA TYR A 184 14.20 5.08 -5.93
C TYR A 184 14.92 5.12 -7.26
N ASP A 185 15.43 6.32 -7.63
CA ASP A 185 16.27 6.50 -8.80
C ASP A 185 17.32 7.61 -8.57
N GLU A 186 18.43 7.51 -9.32
CA GLU A 186 19.49 8.52 -9.41
C GLU A 186 19.67 8.94 -10.87
N GLU A 187 19.16 10.10 -11.22
CA GLU A 187 19.14 10.62 -12.58
C GLU A 187 20.21 11.67 -12.81
N ASN A 188 20.90 11.60 -13.93
CA ASN A 188 21.75 12.71 -14.40
C ASN A 188 20.91 13.68 -15.25
N ILE A 189 20.52 14.83 -14.68
CA ILE A 189 19.77 15.90 -15.36
C ILE A 189 20.69 16.97 -15.95
N GLY A 190 22.01 16.82 -15.82
CA GLY A 190 23.02 17.64 -16.45
C GLY A 190 23.46 17.08 -17.81
N THR A 191 24.64 17.48 -18.25
CA THR A 191 25.28 16.97 -19.45
C THR A 191 26.36 15.94 -19.09
N GLU A 192 26.83 15.15 -20.05
CA GLU A 192 27.97 14.23 -19.85
C GLU A 192 29.22 14.96 -19.34
N GLU A 193 29.48 16.16 -19.84
CA GLU A 193 30.62 16.99 -19.46
C GLU A 193 30.48 17.67 -18.09
N LYS A 194 29.22 17.94 -17.68
CA LYS A 194 28.88 18.53 -16.40
C LYS A 194 27.65 17.81 -15.81
N PRO A 195 27.89 16.65 -15.18
CA PRO A 195 26.80 15.89 -14.58
C PRO A 195 26.17 16.66 -13.40
N ASP A 196 24.86 16.59 -13.30
CA ASP A 196 24.05 17.09 -12.18
C ASP A 196 23.11 15.96 -11.73
N MET A 197 23.55 15.20 -10.72
CA MET A 197 22.81 14.07 -10.22
C MET A 197 21.62 14.48 -9.38
N ARG A 198 20.46 13.92 -9.67
CA ARG A 198 19.21 14.06 -8.93
C ARG A 198 18.83 12.73 -8.29
N THR A 199 18.74 12.68 -6.97
CA THR A 199 18.07 11.60 -6.27
C THR A 199 16.58 11.86 -6.24
N VAL A 200 15.77 10.89 -6.62
CA VAL A 200 14.32 11.03 -6.70
C VAL A 200 13.61 9.73 -6.26
N LEU A 201 12.44 9.89 -5.63
CA LEU A 201 11.52 8.79 -5.39
C LEU A 201 10.30 8.96 -6.30
N HIS A 202 10.19 8.11 -7.33
CA HIS A 202 9.09 8.10 -8.30
C HIS A 202 7.83 7.43 -7.75
N PHE A 203 7.40 7.82 -6.54
CA PHE A 203 6.16 7.28 -5.99
C PHE A 203 4.96 7.60 -6.87
N HIS A 204 4.09 6.61 -7.03
CA HIS A 204 2.72 6.89 -7.47
C HIS A 204 2.13 7.99 -6.57
N PRO A 205 1.43 9.01 -7.14
CA PRO A 205 0.92 10.14 -6.35
C PRO A 205 0.11 9.75 -5.11
N ALA A 206 -0.56 8.62 -5.19
CA ALA A 206 -1.26 8.02 -4.07
C ALA A 206 -0.39 7.65 -2.87
N LEU A 207 0.80 7.14 -3.13
CA LEU A 207 1.71 6.66 -2.10
C LEU A 207 2.62 7.76 -1.56
N ALA A 208 2.81 8.85 -2.32
CA ALA A 208 3.66 9.96 -1.91
C ALA A 208 3.22 10.51 -0.53
N PRO A 209 4.13 10.57 0.47
CA PRO A 209 3.76 11.06 1.81
C PRO A 209 3.37 12.54 1.80
N VAL A 210 4.05 13.35 0.99
CA VAL A 210 3.69 14.75 0.71
C VAL A 210 3.16 14.82 -0.71
N LYS A 211 1.98 15.41 -0.89
CA LYS A 211 1.33 15.51 -2.20
C LYS A 211 1.77 16.73 -2.99
N ILE A 212 1.97 17.84 -2.30
CA ILE A 212 2.29 19.14 -2.91
C ILE A 212 3.30 19.86 -2.04
N GLY A 213 4.43 20.26 -2.64
CA GLY A 213 5.37 21.19 -2.03
C GLY A 213 5.05 22.63 -2.44
N VAL A 214 4.82 23.53 -1.50
CA VAL A 214 4.60 24.97 -1.80
C VAL A 214 5.88 25.75 -1.53
N LEU A 215 6.45 26.34 -2.57
CA LEU A 215 7.79 26.90 -2.60
C LEU A 215 7.74 28.36 -3.06
N PRO A 216 7.87 29.38 -2.16
CA PRO A 216 8.02 30.75 -2.60
C PRO A 216 9.34 30.92 -3.36
N LEU A 217 9.36 31.62 -4.48
CA LEU A 217 10.62 31.90 -5.24
C LEU A 217 11.62 32.69 -4.40
N SER A 218 11.13 33.58 -3.54
CA SER A 218 11.91 34.41 -2.61
C SER A 218 11.17 34.53 -1.29
N LYS A 219 11.90 34.71 -0.18
CA LYS A 219 11.30 34.94 1.15
C LYS A 219 10.38 36.18 1.19
N LYS A 220 10.55 37.13 0.29
CA LYS A 220 9.67 38.28 0.17
C LYS A 220 8.24 37.92 -0.26
N LEU A 221 8.09 36.75 -0.82
CA LEU A 221 6.81 36.20 -1.34
C LEU A 221 6.13 35.20 -0.38
N ASN A 222 6.71 35.05 0.83
CA ASN A 222 6.17 34.05 1.79
C ASN A 222 4.69 34.29 2.07
N GLU A 223 4.22 35.51 2.27
CA GLU A 223 2.83 35.81 2.60
C GLU A 223 1.86 35.31 1.52
N GLY A 224 2.17 35.51 0.23
CA GLY A 224 1.36 35.00 -0.87
C GLY A 224 1.42 33.47 -0.96
N ALA A 225 2.59 32.89 -0.83
CA ALA A 225 2.80 31.45 -0.86
C ALA A 225 2.11 30.74 0.33
N GLU A 226 2.14 31.32 1.53
CA GLU A 226 1.44 30.79 2.71
C GLU A 226 -0.09 30.76 2.52
N LYS A 227 -0.68 31.70 1.79
CA LYS A 227 -2.10 31.69 1.44
C LYS A 227 -2.44 30.51 0.52
N VAL A 228 -1.58 30.26 -0.48
CA VAL A 228 -1.71 29.10 -1.39
C VAL A 228 -1.53 27.79 -0.61
N TYR A 229 -0.54 27.71 0.26
CA TYR A 229 -0.33 26.56 1.13
C TYR A 229 -1.55 26.29 2.01
N ALA A 230 -2.08 27.32 2.68
CA ALA A 230 -3.26 27.20 3.54
C ALA A 230 -4.54 26.76 2.77
N GLN A 231 -4.66 27.11 1.49
CA GLN A 231 -5.72 26.63 0.62
C GLN A 231 -5.58 25.13 0.35
N LEU A 232 -4.43 24.70 -0.14
CA LEU A 232 -4.16 23.32 -0.58
C LEU A 232 -4.11 22.34 0.60
N ALA A 233 -3.55 22.77 1.73
CA ALA A 233 -3.42 21.94 2.94
C ALA A 233 -4.78 21.54 3.57
N LYS A 234 -5.88 22.14 3.15
CA LYS A 234 -7.23 21.71 3.56
C LYS A 234 -7.62 20.36 2.96
N LYS A 235 -7.03 19.97 1.82
CA LYS A 235 -7.40 18.77 1.06
C LYS A 235 -6.25 17.77 0.90
N TYR A 236 -5.01 18.26 0.91
CA TYR A 236 -3.82 17.46 0.61
C TYR A 236 -2.79 17.59 1.72
N ASN A 237 -1.97 16.55 1.91
CA ASN A 237 -0.78 16.68 2.73
C ASN A 237 0.25 17.51 1.99
N CYS A 238 0.47 18.75 2.45
CA CYS A 238 1.36 19.72 1.82
C CYS A 238 2.55 20.04 2.72
N GLU A 239 3.68 20.38 2.09
CA GLU A 239 4.85 20.91 2.77
C GLU A 239 5.15 22.32 2.25
N PHE A 240 5.56 23.22 3.17
CA PHE A 240 6.00 24.58 2.84
C PHE A 240 7.50 24.70 3.08
N ASP A 241 8.28 25.11 2.05
CA ASP A 241 9.72 25.24 2.18
C ASP A 241 10.25 26.54 1.56
N ASP A 242 10.80 27.42 2.41
CA ASP A 242 11.42 28.69 2.04
C ASP A 242 12.96 28.71 2.24
N ARG A 243 13.57 27.54 2.54
CA ARG A 243 14.99 27.44 2.90
C ARG A 243 15.90 27.30 1.67
N GLY A 244 16.94 28.10 1.62
CA GLY A 244 17.93 28.08 0.53
C GLY A 244 17.38 28.63 -0.79
N ASN A 245 17.96 28.25 -1.92
CA ASN A 245 17.48 28.63 -3.24
C ASN A 245 16.42 27.66 -3.77
N ILE A 246 15.66 28.07 -4.78
CA ILE A 246 14.54 27.31 -5.34
C ILE A 246 14.99 25.93 -5.87
N GLY A 247 16.15 25.81 -6.50
CA GLY A 247 16.66 24.54 -7.00
C GLY A 247 16.88 23.52 -5.88
N LYS A 248 17.41 23.95 -4.71
CA LYS A 248 17.56 23.07 -3.55
C LYS A 248 16.24 22.67 -2.93
N ARG A 249 15.20 23.53 -3.02
CA ARG A 249 13.84 23.19 -2.56
C ARG A 249 13.23 22.11 -3.42
N TYR A 250 13.33 22.22 -4.74
CA TYR A 250 12.89 21.15 -5.65
C TYR A 250 13.60 19.83 -5.37
N ARG A 251 14.92 19.85 -5.17
CA ARG A 251 15.69 18.63 -4.85
C ARG A 251 15.19 17.92 -3.60
N ARG A 252 14.92 18.65 -2.52
CA ARG A 252 14.37 18.06 -1.29
C ARG A 252 12.99 17.42 -1.51
N GLN A 253 12.16 18.04 -2.35
CA GLN A 253 10.85 17.46 -2.68
C GLN A 253 10.98 16.25 -3.61
N ASP A 254 11.91 16.26 -4.55
CA ASP A 254 12.23 15.10 -5.40
C ASP A 254 12.72 13.91 -4.53
N GLU A 255 13.63 14.17 -3.57
CA GLU A 255 14.19 13.16 -2.64
C GLU A 255 13.13 12.46 -1.79
N ILE A 256 12.06 13.13 -1.38
CA ILE A 256 10.96 12.53 -0.60
C ILE A 256 9.79 12.06 -1.48
N GLY A 257 9.89 12.23 -2.79
CA GLY A 257 8.92 11.76 -3.76
C GLY A 257 7.64 12.59 -3.89
N THR A 258 7.67 13.88 -3.54
CA THR A 258 6.54 14.79 -3.74
C THR A 258 6.22 14.95 -5.22
N PRO A 259 5.02 14.56 -5.70
CA PRO A 259 4.72 14.52 -7.14
C PRO A 259 4.60 15.92 -7.77
N PHE A 260 4.18 16.92 -7.02
CA PHE A 260 3.98 18.28 -7.53
C PHE A 260 4.57 19.34 -6.62
N CYS A 261 5.24 20.34 -7.23
CA CYS A 261 5.68 21.53 -6.53
C CYS A 261 4.99 22.77 -7.09
N VAL A 262 4.43 23.59 -6.22
CA VAL A 262 3.79 24.86 -6.54
C VAL A 262 4.75 25.99 -6.18
N THR A 263 5.20 26.77 -7.15
CA THR A 263 6.07 27.91 -6.93
C THR A 263 5.28 29.21 -7.05
N TYR A 264 5.28 29.99 -5.97
CA TYR A 264 4.77 31.35 -5.94
C TYR A 264 5.91 32.32 -6.26
N ASP A 265 5.81 33.04 -7.35
CA ASP A 265 6.84 33.95 -7.88
C ASP A 265 6.36 35.40 -7.90
N PHE A 266 7.20 36.32 -8.42
CA PHE A 266 6.87 37.76 -8.47
C PHE A 266 5.71 38.06 -9.43
N GLU A 267 5.53 37.28 -10.49
CA GLU A 267 4.41 37.44 -11.42
C GLU A 267 3.10 37.02 -10.77
N SER A 268 3.15 36.11 -9.79
CA SER A 268 1.98 35.61 -9.03
C SER A 268 1.24 36.76 -8.32
N GLU A 269 1.98 37.82 -7.91
CA GLU A 269 1.41 39.03 -7.29
C GLU A 269 0.52 39.84 -8.27
N THR A 270 0.72 39.68 -9.56
CA THR A 270 0.04 40.46 -10.59
C THR A 270 -0.95 39.65 -11.41
N ASP A 271 -0.62 38.41 -11.74
CA ASP A 271 -1.45 37.57 -12.59
C ASP A 271 -2.36 36.59 -11.82
N GLY A 272 -2.14 36.46 -10.50
CA GLY A 272 -2.90 35.53 -9.64
C GLY A 272 -2.71 34.06 -10.03
N ALA A 273 -1.55 33.72 -10.59
CA ALA A 273 -1.21 32.36 -10.99
C ALA A 273 0.10 31.90 -10.33
N VAL A 274 0.33 30.60 -10.31
CA VAL A 274 1.55 29.96 -9.78
C VAL A 274 2.09 28.99 -10.79
N THR A 275 3.36 28.65 -10.67
CA THR A 275 3.97 27.61 -11.49
C THR A 275 3.84 26.27 -10.77
N VAL A 276 3.25 25.27 -11.43
CA VAL A 276 3.19 23.89 -10.97
C VAL A 276 4.23 23.07 -11.74
N ARG A 277 5.15 22.43 -11.00
CA ARG A 277 6.17 21.55 -11.57
C ARG A 277 5.81 20.09 -11.27
N ASP A 278 5.81 19.28 -12.29
CA ASP A 278 5.72 17.83 -12.19
C ASP A 278 7.10 17.24 -11.82
N ARG A 279 7.16 16.32 -10.85
CA ARG A 279 8.40 15.68 -10.38
C ARG A 279 9.06 14.85 -11.48
N ASP A 280 8.27 14.05 -12.20
CA ASP A 280 8.78 13.01 -13.10
C ASP A 280 9.28 13.62 -14.42
N THR A 281 8.50 14.50 -15.01
CA THR A 281 8.84 15.17 -16.27
C THR A 281 9.68 16.43 -16.08
N MET A 282 9.67 17.03 -14.90
CA MET A 282 10.20 18.37 -14.57
C MET A 282 9.54 19.50 -15.36
N GLU A 283 8.49 19.21 -16.12
CA GLU A 283 7.71 20.21 -16.85
C GLU A 283 7.00 21.16 -15.88
N GLN A 284 6.81 22.38 -16.31
CA GLN A 284 6.20 23.44 -15.53
C GLN A 284 5.02 24.04 -16.28
N GLU A 285 3.89 24.15 -15.59
CA GLU A 285 2.68 24.77 -16.10
C GLU A 285 2.29 25.99 -15.26
N ARG A 286 1.76 27.04 -15.91
CA ARG A 286 1.23 28.22 -15.21
C ARG A 286 -0.26 28.03 -14.94
N ILE A 287 -0.66 27.96 -13.67
CA ILE A 287 -2.04 27.66 -13.24
C ILE A 287 -2.55 28.82 -12.37
N LYS A 288 -3.77 29.28 -12.61
CA LYS A 288 -4.43 30.25 -11.75
C LYS A 288 -4.64 29.68 -10.35
N ILE A 289 -4.44 30.52 -9.32
CA ILE A 289 -4.62 30.08 -7.92
C ILE A 289 -6.05 29.61 -7.67
N GLU A 290 -7.03 30.24 -8.28
CA GLU A 290 -8.45 29.86 -8.19
C GLU A 290 -8.74 28.48 -8.80
N ASP A 291 -7.95 28.02 -9.78
CA ASP A 291 -8.12 26.74 -10.50
C ASP A 291 -7.35 25.59 -9.86
N LEU A 292 -6.46 25.83 -8.87
CA LEU A 292 -5.61 24.81 -8.28
C LEU A 292 -6.39 23.62 -7.69
N ASP A 293 -7.52 23.89 -7.06
CA ASP A 293 -8.36 22.85 -6.47
C ASP A 293 -8.91 21.88 -7.53
N ALA A 294 -9.33 22.40 -8.68
CA ALA A 294 -9.83 21.58 -9.80
C ALA A 294 -8.67 20.88 -10.53
N TYR A 295 -7.54 21.55 -10.66
CA TYR A 295 -6.33 20.98 -11.26
C TYR A 295 -5.83 19.76 -10.47
N PHE A 296 -5.65 19.90 -9.16
CA PHE A 296 -5.14 18.82 -8.33
C PHE A 296 -6.17 17.71 -8.10
N ALA A 297 -7.47 18.02 -8.12
CA ALA A 297 -8.50 17.00 -8.06
C ALA A 297 -8.35 15.99 -9.22
N LYS A 298 -8.03 16.45 -10.44
CA LYS A 298 -7.77 15.59 -11.59
C LYS A 298 -6.44 14.82 -11.47
N LYS A 299 -5.39 15.46 -10.94
CA LYS A 299 -4.05 14.84 -10.80
C LYS A 299 -4.01 13.73 -9.74
N PHE A 300 -4.92 13.77 -8.76
CA PHE A 300 -5.04 12.79 -7.68
C PHE A 300 -6.29 11.89 -7.80
N GLU A 301 -6.98 11.94 -8.93
CA GLU A 301 -8.07 11.01 -9.25
C GLU A 301 -7.48 9.67 -9.69
N TRP A 302 -7.93 8.57 -9.04
CA TRP A 302 -7.44 7.19 -9.26
C TRP A 302 -8.39 6.14 -8.66
#